data_d34d45abfb782a611ba2eb5906b9b37c
#
_entry.id   d34d45abfb782a611ba2eb5906b9b37c
#
_cell.length_a   1.000
_cell.length_b   1.000
_cell.length_c   1.000
_cell.angle_alpha   90.00
_cell.angle_beta   90.00
_cell.angle_gamma   90.00
#
_symmetry.space_group_name_H-M   'P 1'
#
loop_
_entity.id
_entity.type
_entity.pdbx_description
1 polymer ?
#
loop_
_entity_poly.entity_id
_entity_poly.type
_entity_poly.pdbx_seq_one_letter_code
_entity_poly.pdbx_strand_id
1 'polypeptide(L)'
;VVQFINGSELMFMAESYDEDKDLNRFKGLEVNGAGLDEVNELQEQTFYKVQERIGSWNKAEGRPPIVCMATCNPANNWVKTIIYERYKEGTLPSKWTFIPSKITDNPHIPAEYLESLKELPPVQYARFVEGDWDVMDDVANPFLYEWADEKHIDDSVQLNSNMPVYVSVDFNINPLCALVIQHLGRGAVVVDEIKIEKGSIEAFCDAVLALGIPMGLIRITGDAMGKGGTVQQRDNSSAYTMIKRRLSLSDSQFLIPANPTHYNSRIDCNAALRRLDIKVNSKRCKGFVFDAKQVQCDANGSIIKSNRKNLTERADFLDCFRYFVNAILKRYL
;
A
#
# COMPACT_ATOMS: atom_id res chain seq x y z
N VAL A 1 -24.03 -1.63 -27.61
CA VAL A 1 -23.64 -0.44 -28.40
C VAL A 1 -24.87 0.40 -28.65
N VAL A 2 -24.77 1.70 -28.43
CA VAL A 2 -25.79 2.70 -28.79
C VAL A 2 -25.23 3.50 -29.95
N GLN A 3 -25.97 3.58 -31.04
CA GLN A 3 -25.60 4.39 -32.20
C GLN A 3 -26.40 5.70 -32.22
N PHE A 4 -25.73 6.78 -32.49
CA PHE A 4 -26.33 8.11 -32.59
C PHE A 4 -26.55 8.49 -34.06
N ILE A 5 -27.50 9.41 -34.31
CA ILE A 5 -27.90 9.84 -35.66
C ILE A 5 -26.73 10.47 -36.44
N ASN A 6 -25.71 10.98 -35.77
CA ASN A 6 -24.50 11.55 -36.37
C ASN A 6 -23.42 10.49 -36.67
N GLY A 7 -23.72 9.19 -36.49
CA GLY A 7 -22.81 8.09 -36.72
C GLY A 7 -21.84 7.78 -35.57
N SER A 8 -21.91 8.54 -34.45
CA SER A 8 -21.10 8.16 -33.27
C SER A 8 -21.68 6.96 -32.55
N GLU A 9 -20.84 6.26 -31.83
CA GLU A 9 -21.21 5.05 -31.09
C GLU A 9 -20.78 5.17 -29.63
N LEU A 10 -21.63 4.65 -28.73
CA LEU A 10 -21.30 4.46 -27.33
C LEU A 10 -21.33 2.96 -27.01
N MET A 11 -20.19 2.42 -26.59
CA MET A 11 -20.05 1.03 -26.16
C MET A 11 -20.07 0.93 -24.64
N PHE A 12 -20.90 0.05 -24.10
CA PHE A 12 -20.84 -0.35 -22.69
C PHE A 12 -20.09 -1.66 -22.57
N MET A 13 -19.11 -1.71 -21.68
CA MET A 13 -18.28 -2.87 -21.40
C MET A 13 -18.15 -3.08 -19.90
N ALA A 14 -18.21 -4.33 -19.47
CA ALA A 14 -17.92 -4.70 -18.11
C ALA A 14 -16.52 -5.30 -17.98
N GLU A 15 -15.81 -5.02 -16.89
CA GLU A 15 -14.62 -5.76 -16.51
C GLU A 15 -15.03 -7.15 -16.00
N SER A 16 -14.29 -8.16 -16.41
CA SER A 16 -14.42 -9.55 -15.94
C SER A 16 -13.01 -10.10 -15.71
N TYR A 17 -12.27 -9.48 -14.81
CA TYR A 17 -10.84 -9.77 -14.64
C TYR A 17 -10.56 -11.23 -14.25
N ASP A 18 -11.43 -11.88 -13.48
CA ASP A 18 -11.23 -13.26 -13.09
C ASP A 18 -11.33 -14.23 -14.29
N GLU A 19 -12.11 -13.87 -15.31
CA GLU A 19 -12.27 -14.63 -16.55
C GLU A 19 -11.30 -14.17 -17.65
N ASP A 20 -10.87 -12.91 -17.64
CA ASP A 20 -9.99 -12.29 -18.65
C ASP A 20 -8.84 -11.52 -18.00
N LYS A 21 -7.91 -12.24 -17.37
CA LYS A 21 -6.73 -11.68 -16.69
C LYS A 21 -5.80 -10.91 -17.62
N ASP A 22 -5.81 -11.25 -18.91
CA ASP A 22 -5.00 -10.59 -19.94
C ASP A 22 -5.69 -9.36 -20.55
N LEU A 23 -6.90 -9.04 -20.09
CA LEU A 23 -7.70 -7.91 -20.58
C LEU A 23 -7.90 -7.96 -22.11
N ASN A 24 -8.08 -9.16 -22.67
CA ASN A 24 -8.23 -9.37 -24.11
C ASN A 24 -9.46 -8.65 -24.67
N ARG A 25 -10.51 -8.51 -23.86
CA ARG A 25 -11.73 -7.78 -24.19
C ARG A 25 -11.47 -6.31 -24.55
N PHE A 26 -10.41 -5.71 -23.98
CA PHE A 26 -10.01 -4.32 -24.25
C PHE A 26 -8.94 -4.22 -25.34
N LYS A 27 -8.32 -5.34 -25.75
CA LYS A 27 -7.36 -5.35 -26.85
C LYS A 27 -8.10 -5.14 -28.16
N GLY A 28 -7.59 -4.26 -29.00
CA GLY A 28 -8.22 -3.96 -30.28
C GLY A 28 -9.34 -2.91 -30.25
N LEU A 29 -9.68 -2.38 -29.08
CA LEU A 29 -10.56 -1.20 -29.02
C LEU A 29 -9.85 0.01 -29.62
N GLU A 30 -10.63 0.74 -30.43
CA GLU A 30 -10.21 2.00 -31.04
C GLU A 30 -11.29 3.04 -30.74
N VAL A 31 -11.07 3.88 -29.73
CA VAL A 31 -12.06 4.82 -29.22
C VAL A 31 -11.48 6.22 -29.07
N ASN A 32 -12.31 7.24 -29.17
CA ASN A 32 -11.91 8.63 -28.98
C ASN A 32 -11.80 9.00 -27.50
N GLY A 33 -12.67 8.44 -26.67
CA GLY A 33 -12.72 8.69 -25.23
C GLY A 33 -13.28 7.49 -24.48
N ALA A 34 -13.13 7.51 -23.16
CA ALA A 34 -13.73 6.51 -22.28
C ALA A 34 -14.23 7.15 -20.99
N GLY A 35 -15.34 6.59 -20.46
CA GLY A 35 -15.79 6.80 -19.10
C GLY A 35 -15.60 5.51 -18.30
N LEU A 36 -14.98 5.62 -17.12
CA LEU A 36 -14.83 4.53 -16.17
C LEU A 36 -15.67 4.84 -14.95
N ASP A 37 -16.78 4.15 -14.81
CA ASP A 37 -17.65 4.33 -13.66
C ASP A 37 -17.18 3.44 -12.52
N GLU A 38 -17.20 3.98 -11.29
CA GLU A 38 -16.72 3.33 -10.08
C GLU A 38 -15.31 2.71 -10.28
N VAL A 39 -14.37 3.51 -10.77
CA VAL A 39 -13.03 3.05 -11.14
C VAL A 39 -12.29 2.39 -9.96
N ASN A 40 -12.68 2.67 -8.74
CA ASN A 40 -12.19 2.01 -7.53
C ASN A 40 -12.57 0.51 -7.44
N GLU A 41 -13.59 0.07 -8.17
CA GLU A 41 -13.97 -1.34 -8.26
C GLU A 41 -13.21 -2.09 -9.37
N LEU A 42 -12.63 -1.35 -10.32
CA LEU A 42 -11.85 -1.91 -11.42
C LEU A 42 -10.40 -2.21 -11.01
N GLN A 43 -9.74 -3.05 -11.82
CA GLN A 43 -8.31 -3.27 -11.67
C GLN A 43 -7.51 -2.06 -12.12
N GLU A 44 -6.38 -1.81 -11.44
CA GLU A 44 -5.40 -0.80 -11.87
C GLU A 44 -4.94 -1.05 -13.32
N GLN A 45 -4.72 -2.32 -13.69
CA GLN A 45 -4.32 -2.70 -15.05
C GLN A 45 -5.38 -2.32 -16.09
N THR A 46 -6.66 -2.44 -15.76
CA THR A 46 -7.78 -2.05 -16.63
C THR A 46 -7.76 -0.54 -16.88
N PHE A 47 -7.53 0.24 -15.84
CA PHE A 47 -7.40 1.69 -15.98
C PHE A 47 -6.30 2.08 -16.97
N TYR A 48 -5.10 1.49 -16.88
CA TYR A 48 -4.04 1.75 -17.85
C TYR A 48 -4.34 1.18 -19.23
N LYS A 49 -4.95 0.00 -19.30
CA LYS A 49 -5.31 -0.62 -20.58
C LYS A 49 -6.29 0.22 -21.36
N VAL A 50 -7.29 0.79 -20.71
CA VAL A 50 -8.25 1.70 -21.36
C VAL A 50 -7.53 2.97 -21.87
N GLN A 51 -6.62 3.55 -21.10
CA GLN A 51 -5.85 4.72 -21.55
C GLN A 51 -5.00 4.45 -22.79
N GLU A 52 -4.45 3.23 -22.94
CA GLU A 52 -3.72 2.84 -24.16
C GLU A 52 -4.59 2.85 -25.43
N ARG A 53 -5.90 2.69 -25.28
CA ARG A 53 -6.85 2.55 -26.41
C ARG A 53 -7.48 3.85 -26.83
N ILE A 54 -7.46 4.84 -25.96
CA ILE A 54 -8.06 6.14 -26.23
C ILE A 54 -7.19 6.94 -27.20
N GLY A 55 -7.81 7.48 -28.25
CA GLY A 55 -7.16 8.35 -29.21
C GLY A 55 -6.31 7.65 -30.25
N SER A 56 -6.27 6.29 -30.28
CA SER A 56 -5.64 5.53 -31.35
C SER A 56 -6.45 5.57 -32.65
N TRP A 57 -7.71 5.82 -32.55
CA TRP A 57 -8.70 5.88 -33.64
C TRP A 57 -8.84 7.31 -34.21
N ASN A 58 -9.01 7.41 -35.50
CA ASN A 58 -9.33 8.63 -36.26
C ASN A 58 -8.34 9.80 -36.05
N LYS A 59 -7.29 9.82 -36.87
CA LYS A 59 -6.25 10.88 -36.90
C LYS A 59 -6.62 12.07 -37.80
N ALA A 60 -7.82 12.10 -38.41
CA ALA A 60 -8.23 13.16 -39.32
C ALA A 60 -8.41 14.50 -38.60
N GLU A 61 -8.36 15.60 -39.36
CA GLU A 61 -8.73 16.91 -38.87
C GLU A 61 -10.16 16.92 -38.31
N GLY A 62 -10.35 17.60 -37.17
CA GLY A 62 -11.67 17.68 -36.53
C GLY A 62 -12.03 16.53 -35.57
N ARG A 63 -11.06 15.65 -35.25
CA ARG A 63 -11.30 14.62 -34.24
C ARG A 63 -11.68 15.24 -32.89
N PRO A 64 -12.58 14.58 -32.10
CA PRO A 64 -12.90 15.04 -30.77
C PRO A 64 -11.67 14.98 -29.84
N PRO A 65 -11.66 15.76 -28.75
CA PRO A 65 -10.61 15.69 -27.75
C PRO A 65 -10.47 14.26 -27.20
N ILE A 66 -9.23 13.87 -26.90
CA ILE A 66 -8.93 12.61 -26.22
C ILE A 66 -9.21 12.81 -24.74
N VAL A 67 -10.24 12.16 -24.22
CA VAL A 67 -10.67 12.29 -22.82
C VAL A 67 -10.88 10.92 -22.20
N CYS A 68 -10.31 10.71 -21.01
CA CYS A 68 -10.65 9.63 -20.11
C CYS A 68 -11.25 10.26 -18.85
N MET A 69 -12.50 9.96 -18.55
CA MET A 69 -13.16 10.34 -17.31
C MET A 69 -13.28 9.12 -16.41
N ALA A 70 -13.07 9.31 -15.12
CA ALA A 70 -13.27 8.26 -14.13
C ALA A 70 -14.05 8.82 -12.94
N THR A 71 -15.03 8.07 -12.48
CA THR A 71 -15.79 8.38 -11.26
C THR A 71 -15.48 7.37 -10.18
N CYS A 72 -15.47 7.77 -8.93
CA CYS A 72 -15.31 6.87 -7.79
C CYS A 72 -15.75 7.52 -6.48
N ASN A 73 -16.05 6.68 -5.52
CA ASN A 73 -16.09 7.05 -4.12
C ASN A 73 -14.72 6.84 -3.46
N PRO A 74 -14.43 7.53 -2.34
CA PRO A 74 -13.23 7.26 -1.56
C PRO A 74 -13.12 5.79 -1.18
N ALA A 75 -11.98 5.17 -1.45
CA ALA A 75 -11.72 3.76 -1.17
C ALA A 75 -10.25 3.54 -0.80
N ASN A 76 -9.99 2.57 0.09
CA ASN A 76 -8.64 2.19 0.51
C ASN A 76 -8.03 1.20 -0.49
N ASN A 77 -7.76 1.65 -1.72
CA ASN A 77 -7.20 0.83 -2.80
C ASN A 77 -6.21 1.62 -3.67
N TRP A 78 -5.90 1.08 -4.85
CA TRP A 78 -4.94 1.66 -5.80
C TRP A 78 -5.30 3.09 -6.23
N VAL A 79 -6.60 3.45 -6.29
CA VAL A 79 -7.04 4.82 -6.66
C VAL A 79 -6.56 5.84 -5.62
N LYS A 80 -6.65 5.49 -4.32
CA LYS A 80 -6.12 6.33 -3.25
C LYS A 80 -4.63 6.58 -3.47
N THR A 81 -3.87 5.52 -3.68
CA THR A 81 -2.40 5.61 -3.76
C THR A 81 -1.90 6.36 -5.00
N ILE A 82 -2.45 6.03 -6.19
CA ILE A 82 -1.89 6.60 -7.44
C ILE A 82 -2.56 7.90 -7.89
N ILE A 83 -3.74 8.23 -7.36
CA ILE A 83 -4.47 9.44 -7.74
C ILE A 83 -4.57 10.41 -6.56
N TYR A 84 -5.27 10.04 -5.49
CA TYR A 84 -5.59 10.96 -4.41
C TYR A 84 -4.35 11.41 -3.60
N GLU A 85 -3.49 10.49 -3.19
CA GLU A 85 -2.26 10.84 -2.45
C GLU A 85 -1.35 11.72 -3.29
N ARG A 86 -1.16 11.39 -4.58
CA ARG A 86 -0.38 12.22 -5.49
C ARG A 86 -0.98 13.60 -5.73
N TYR A 87 -2.31 13.70 -5.76
CA TYR A 87 -3.00 14.99 -5.80
C TYR A 87 -2.67 15.83 -4.57
N LYS A 88 -2.77 15.24 -3.37
CA LYS A 88 -2.41 15.94 -2.10
C LYS A 88 -0.96 16.38 -2.06
N GLU A 89 -0.07 15.59 -2.60
CA GLU A 89 1.38 15.86 -2.63
C GLU A 89 1.80 16.76 -3.80
N GLY A 90 0.89 17.13 -4.70
CA GLY A 90 1.20 17.91 -5.90
C GLY A 90 2.08 17.17 -6.91
N THR A 91 2.09 15.85 -6.85
CA THR A 91 2.89 14.97 -7.73
C THR A 91 2.07 14.25 -8.80
N LEU A 92 0.79 14.62 -8.93
CA LEU A 92 -0.08 14.06 -9.96
C LEU A 92 0.47 14.41 -11.36
N PRO A 93 0.51 13.46 -12.32
CA PRO A 93 0.97 13.75 -13.67
C PRO A 93 0.22 14.94 -14.29
N SER A 94 0.92 15.83 -14.99
CA SER A 94 0.34 17.09 -15.52
C SER A 94 -0.85 16.93 -16.44
N LYS A 95 -1.01 15.76 -17.06
CA LYS A 95 -2.16 15.41 -17.92
C LYS A 95 -3.37 14.86 -17.15
N TRP A 96 -3.23 14.66 -15.84
CA TRP A 96 -4.30 14.17 -14.98
C TRP A 96 -4.84 15.29 -14.11
N THR A 97 -6.13 15.27 -13.88
CA THR A 97 -6.81 16.20 -12.99
C THR A 97 -7.69 15.40 -12.04
N PHE A 98 -7.55 15.64 -10.76
CA PHE A 98 -8.46 15.13 -9.74
C PHE A 98 -9.41 16.25 -9.32
N ILE A 99 -10.70 15.97 -9.38
CA ILE A 99 -11.76 16.93 -9.02
C ILE A 99 -12.50 16.37 -7.81
N PRO A 100 -12.18 16.83 -6.58
CA PRO A 100 -12.95 16.45 -5.41
C PRO A 100 -14.39 16.99 -5.55
N SER A 101 -15.35 16.14 -5.27
CA SER A 101 -16.77 16.48 -5.34
C SER A 101 -17.48 15.90 -4.12
N LYS A 102 -18.42 16.67 -3.58
CA LYS A 102 -19.28 16.28 -2.47
C LYS A 102 -20.71 16.21 -2.95
N ILE A 103 -21.52 15.42 -2.26
CA ILE A 103 -22.93 15.31 -2.58
C ILE A 103 -23.62 16.68 -2.50
N THR A 104 -23.18 17.54 -1.59
CA THR A 104 -23.70 18.91 -1.41
C THR A 104 -23.36 19.87 -2.54
N ASP A 105 -22.45 19.51 -3.45
CA ASP A 105 -22.13 20.33 -4.63
C ASP A 105 -23.22 20.24 -5.71
N ASN A 106 -24.11 19.26 -5.59
CA ASN A 106 -25.27 19.13 -6.49
C ASN A 106 -26.48 19.94 -5.95
N PRO A 107 -26.85 21.05 -6.59
CA PRO A 107 -27.92 21.90 -6.12
C PRO A 107 -29.36 21.30 -6.29
N HIS A 108 -29.44 20.14 -6.95
CA HIS A 108 -30.73 19.50 -7.25
C HIS A 108 -31.04 18.32 -6.32
N ILE A 109 -30.25 18.11 -5.27
CA ILE A 109 -30.49 17.02 -4.31
C ILE A 109 -31.72 17.36 -3.44
N PRO A 110 -32.69 16.43 -3.32
CA PRO A 110 -33.80 16.59 -2.41
C PRO A 110 -33.34 16.68 -0.95
N ALA A 111 -33.96 17.57 -0.17
CA ALA A 111 -33.63 17.75 1.24
C ALA A 111 -33.85 16.46 2.06
N GLU A 112 -34.89 15.71 1.74
CA GLU A 112 -35.22 14.43 2.38
C GLU A 112 -34.13 13.39 2.17
N TYR A 113 -33.47 13.41 1.01
CA TYR A 113 -32.34 12.52 0.74
C TYR A 113 -31.12 12.90 1.60
N LEU A 114 -30.80 14.18 1.72
CA LEU A 114 -29.74 14.66 2.59
C LEU A 114 -29.99 14.31 4.06
N GLU A 115 -31.24 14.40 4.51
CA GLU A 115 -31.59 13.98 5.89
C GLU A 115 -31.39 12.48 6.08
N SER A 116 -31.79 11.65 5.12
CA SER A 116 -31.59 10.19 5.22
C SER A 116 -30.12 9.78 5.30
N LEU A 117 -29.21 10.55 4.69
CA LEU A 117 -27.78 10.29 4.76
C LEU A 117 -27.20 10.51 6.15
N LYS A 118 -27.85 11.33 7.01
CA LYS A 118 -27.39 11.54 8.40
C LYS A 118 -27.56 10.30 9.28
N GLU A 119 -28.35 9.33 8.85
CA GLU A 119 -28.52 8.04 9.52
C GLU A 119 -27.38 7.06 9.21
N LEU A 120 -26.48 7.38 8.25
CA LEU A 120 -25.33 6.54 7.97
C LEU A 120 -24.38 6.47 9.15
N PRO A 121 -23.71 5.32 9.36
CA PRO A 121 -22.61 5.24 10.31
C PRO A 121 -21.56 6.34 10.05
N PRO A 122 -20.94 6.91 11.08
CA PRO A 122 -20.02 8.06 10.93
C PRO A 122 -18.93 7.88 9.86
N VAL A 123 -18.34 6.70 9.78
CA VAL A 123 -17.32 6.36 8.78
C VAL A 123 -17.89 6.39 7.36
N GLN A 124 -19.09 5.84 7.16
CA GLN A 124 -19.77 5.86 5.85
C GLN A 124 -20.20 7.27 5.47
N TYR A 125 -20.68 8.06 6.43
CA TYR A 125 -21.04 9.46 6.21
C TYR A 125 -19.83 10.27 5.75
N ALA A 126 -18.70 10.18 6.47
CA ALA A 126 -17.47 10.86 6.11
C ALA A 126 -16.99 10.44 4.70
N ARG A 127 -17.05 9.15 4.38
CA ARG A 127 -16.60 8.61 3.08
C ARG A 127 -17.50 9.04 1.93
N PHE A 128 -18.81 8.82 2.05
CA PHE A 128 -19.73 8.96 0.90
C PHE A 128 -20.37 10.34 0.79
N VAL A 129 -20.51 11.07 1.90
CA VAL A 129 -21.14 12.40 1.92
C VAL A 129 -20.10 13.50 1.91
N GLU A 130 -19.05 13.38 2.73
CA GLU A 130 -18.00 14.38 2.83
C GLU A 130 -16.84 14.15 1.84
N GLY A 131 -16.80 12.97 1.21
CA GLY A 131 -15.74 12.61 0.27
C GLY A 131 -14.39 12.45 0.93
N ASP A 132 -14.36 12.01 2.20
CA ASP A 132 -13.13 11.85 2.96
C ASP A 132 -12.41 10.56 2.60
N TRP A 133 -11.26 10.70 1.95
CA TRP A 133 -10.36 9.60 1.57
C TRP A 133 -9.49 9.09 2.72
N ASP A 134 -9.38 9.86 3.78
CA ASP A 134 -8.51 9.55 4.92
C ASP A 134 -9.27 8.92 6.09
N VAL A 135 -10.60 8.85 6.00
CA VAL A 135 -11.41 8.15 6.99
C VAL A 135 -11.04 6.67 7.03
N MET A 136 -10.84 6.17 8.24
CA MET A 136 -10.50 4.76 8.48
C MET A 136 -11.73 3.98 8.88
N ASP A 137 -11.86 2.75 8.35
CA ASP A 137 -12.93 1.85 8.73
C ASP A 137 -12.79 1.41 10.19
N ASP A 138 -13.91 1.21 10.87
CA ASP A 138 -13.92 0.55 12.17
C ASP A 138 -13.43 -0.88 12.01
N VAL A 139 -12.40 -1.23 12.77
CA VAL A 139 -11.73 -2.53 12.69
C VAL A 139 -12.24 -3.43 13.79
N ALA A 140 -13.04 -4.44 13.44
CA ALA A 140 -13.66 -5.33 14.41
C ALA A 140 -12.66 -6.23 15.15
N ASN A 141 -11.60 -6.68 14.48
CA ASN A 141 -10.59 -7.58 15.06
C ASN A 141 -9.17 -7.18 14.59
N PRO A 142 -8.63 -6.06 15.12
CA PRO A 142 -7.33 -5.55 14.70
C PRO A 142 -6.20 -6.55 15.03
N PHE A 143 -5.19 -6.64 14.16
CA PHE A 143 -4.01 -7.43 14.47
C PHE A 143 -3.23 -6.80 15.63
N LEU A 144 -3.02 -5.49 15.59
CA LEU A 144 -2.36 -4.73 16.66
C LEU A 144 -3.41 -4.06 17.58
N TYR A 145 -4.07 -4.84 18.41
CA TYR A 145 -5.14 -4.36 19.32
C TYR A 145 -4.62 -3.51 20.49
N GLU A 146 -3.31 -3.50 20.74
CA GLU A 146 -2.67 -2.62 21.73
C GLU A 146 -2.11 -1.32 21.10
N TRP A 147 -2.36 -1.11 19.80
CA TRP A 147 -1.96 0.14 19.14
C TRP A 147 -2.83 1.30 19.62
N ALA A 148 -2.17 2.41 19.98
CA ALA A 148 -2.82 3.67 20.31
C ALA A 148 -1.95 4.81 19.79
N ASP A 149 -2.52 5.72 18.99
CA ASP A 149 -1.78 6.82 18.38
C ASP A 149 -1.08 7.69 19.42
N GLU A 150 -1.79 8.00 20.52
CA GLU A 150 -1.28 8.85 21.61
C GLU A 150 -0.06 8.25 22.31
N LYS A 151 0.05 6.92 22.28
CA LYS A 151 1.15 6.18 22.91
C LYS A 151 2.29 5.92 21.94
N HIS A 152 1.99 5.58 20.68
CA HIS A 152 2.97 5.02 19.79
C HIS A 152 3.43 5.97 18.69
N ILE A 153 2.70 7.06 18.39
CA ILE A 153 3.15 8.07 17.43
C ILE A 153 4.02 9.11 18.13
N ASP A 154 5.21 9.32 17.58
CA ASP A 154 6.10 10.41 17.98
C ASP A 154 6.88 10.90 16.75
N ASP A 155 6.42 11.98 16.15
CA ASP A 155 7.03 12.57 14.95
C ASP A 155 8.37 13.27 15.24
N SER A 156 8.78 13.38 16.50
CA SER A 156 10.09 13.91 16.87
C SER A 156 11.22 12.88 16.75
N VAL A 157 10.89 11.57 16.69
CA VAL A 157 11.92 10.53 16.55
C VAL A 157 12.59 10.61 15.19
N GLN A 158 13.90 10.54 15.20
CA GLN A 158 14.76 10.63 14.03
C GLN A 158 15.82 9.55 14.03
N LEU A 159 16.31 9.22 12.85
CA LEU A 159 17.39 8.28 12.68
C LEU A 159 18.68 8.80 13.33
N ASN A 160 19.25 8.02 14.26
CA ASN A 160 20.55 8.29 14.85
C ASN A 160 21.63 7.50 14.09
N SER A 161 22.43 8.21 13.30
CA SER A 161 23.48 7.59 12.46
C SER A 161 24.65 6.96 13.25
N ASN A 162 24.70 7.11 14.57
CA ASN A 162 25.73 6.55 15.42
C ASN A 162 25.29 5.27 16.15
N MET A 163 24.07 4.78 15.89
CA MET A 163 23.50 3.60 16.52
C MET A 163 23.18 2.51 15.49
N PRO A 164 23.19 1.23 15.90
CA PRO A 164 22.73 0.15 15.03
C PRO A 164 21.32 0.39 14.49
N VAL A 165 21.15 0.14 13.19
CA VAL A 165 19.90 0.27 12.47
C VAL A 165 19.48 -1.11 11.96
N TYR A 166 18.28 -1.52 12.30
CA TYR A 166 17.66 -2.74 11.81
C TYR A 166 16.78 -2.42 10.61
N VAL A 167 17.05 -3.05 9.48
CA VAL A 167 16.19 -3.00 8.31
C VAL A 167 15.46 -4.33 8.25
N SER A 168 14.16 -4.29 8.56
CA SER A 168 13.30 -5.49 8.55
C SER A 168 12.53 -5.54 7.24
N VAL A 169 12.80 -6.55 6.40
CA VAL A 169 12.31 -6.64 5.02
C VAL A 169 11.28 -7.75 4.83
N ASP A 170 10.25 -7.45 4.06
CA ASP A 170 9.30 -8.41 3.50
C ASP A 170 9.47 -8.46 1.97
N PHE A 171 9.84 -9.66 1.45
CA PHE A 171 10.23 -9.85 0.04
C PHE A 171 9.04 -10.08 -0.88
N ASN A 172 8.01 -9.27 -0.77
CA ASN A 172 6.97 -9.25 -1.78
C ASN A 172 7.49 -8.65 -3.10
N ILE A 173 6.97 -9.12 -4.22
CA ILE A 173 7.40 -8.60 -5.54
C ILE A 173 6.80 -7.21 -5.79
N ASN A 174 5.61 -6.94 -5.27
CA ASN A 174 4.92 -5.68 -5.53
C ASN A 174 3.92 -5.32 -4.41
N PRO A 175 4.31 -4.38 -3.54
CA PRO A 175 5.64 -3.80 -3.38
C PRO A 175 6.59 -4.68 -2.55
N LEU A 176 7.90 -4.47 -2.67
CA LEU A 176 8.87 -4.87 -1.66
C LEU A 176 8.86 -3.82 -0.56
N CYS A 177 8.69 -4.24 0.69
CA CYS A 177 8.58 -3.33 1.83
C CYS A 177 9.66 -3.62 2.88
N ALA A 178 10.10 -2.56 3.57
CA ALA A 178 10.95 -2.70 4.75
C ALA A 178 10.69 -1.58 5.75
N LEU A 179 10.91 -1.86 7.02
CA LEU A 179 10.95 -0.88 8.10
C LEU A 179 12.37 -0.61 8.55
N VAL A 180 12.68 0.65 8.80
CA VAL A 180 13.95 1.12 9.35
C VAL A 180 13.74 1.40 10.83
N ILE A 181 14.38 0.59 11.69
CA ILE A 181 14.09 0.55 13.12
C ILE A 181 15.37 0.65 13.91
N GLN A 182 15.35 1.38 15.02
CA GLN A 182 16.43 1.39 15.99
C GLN A 182 15.94 0.82 17.32
N HIS A 183 16.73 -0.08 17.89
CA HIS A 183 16.45 -0.69 19.18
C HIS A 183 17.08 0.17 20.30
N LEU A 184 16.28 0.63 21.24
CA LEU A 184 16.66 1.53 22.31
C LEU A 184 16.40 0.90 23.68
N GLY A 185 17.42 0.28 24.28
CA GLY A 185 17.27 -0.34 25.59
C GLY A 185 16.19 -1.43 25.60
N ARG A 186 15.04 -1.14 26.21
CA ARG A 186 13.87 -2.03 26.23
C ARG A 186 12.78 -1.64 25.24
N GLY A 187 13.03 -0.66 24.34
CA GLY A 187 12.08 -0.17 23.38
C GLY A 187 12.64 -0.15 21.96
N ALA A 188 11.90 0.44 21.05
CA ALA A 188 12.30 0.62 19.66
C ALA A 188 11.64 1.87 19.04
N VAL A 189 12.34 2.48 18.11
CA VAL A 189 11.79 3.57 17.29
C VAL A 189 11.77 3.15 15.82
N VAL A 190 10.61 3.24 15.18
CA VAL A 190 10.43 3.06 13.74
C VAL A 190 10.58 4.42 13.11
N VAL A 191 11.68 4.64 12.43
CA VAL A 191 12.10 5.97 11.98
C VAL A 191 11.84 6.23 10.50
N ASP A 192 11.72 5.16 9.71
CA ASP A 192 11.46 5.26 8.27
C ASP A 192 10.86 3.97 7.73
N GLU A 193 10.27 4.05 6.53
CA GLU A 193 9.83 2.90 5.77
C GLU A 193 10.34 2.96 4.32
N ILE A 194 10.62 1.80 3.75
CA ILE A 194 11.03 1.64 2.36
C ILE A 194 9.93 0.89 1.63
N LYS A 195 9.42 1.47 0.54
CA LYS A 195 8.43 0.85 -0.33
C LYS A 195 8.90 0.92 -1.77
N ILE A 196 9.02 -0.21 -2.43
CA ILE A 196 9.53 -0.29 -3.81
C ILE A 196 8.52 -1.04 -4.65
N GLU A 197 7.82 -0.30 -5.49
CA GLU A 197 6.90 -0.87 -6.47
C GLU A 197 7.71 -1.63 -7.54
N LYS A 198 7.26 -2.85 -7.89
CA LYS A 198 8.01 -3.78 -8.75
C LYS A 198 9.45 -3.99 -8.24
N GLY A 199 9.55 -4.25 -6.91
CA GLY A 199 10.80 -4.25 -6.17
C GLY A 199 11.83 -5.26 -6.69
N SER A 200 13.08 -4.82 -6.78
CA SER A 200 14.25 -5.67 -6.95
C SER A 200 15.18 -5.58 -5.74
N ILE A 201 16.02 -6.58 -5.55
CA ILE A 201 17.02 -6.56 -4.48
C ILE A 201 18.02 -5.42 -4.67
N GLU A 202 18.34 -5.06 -5.93
CA GLU A 202 19.22 -3.94 -6.25
C GLU A 202 18.60 -2.62 -5.78
N ALA A 203 17.34 -2.36 -6.12
CA ALA A 203 16.64 -1.15 -5.70
C ALA A 203 16.50 -1.08 -4.17
N PHE A 204 16.27 -2.22 -3.50
CA PHE A 204 16.29 -2.30 -2.05
C PHE A 204 17.64 -1.91 -1.46
N CYS A 205 18.74 -2.47 -1.99
CA CYS A 205 20.08 -2.12 -1.54
C CYS A 205 20.40 -0.63 -1.76
N ASP A 206 19.99 -0.06 -2.90
CA ASP A 206 20.18 1.35 -3.18
C ASP A 206 19.39 2.24 -2.19
N ALA A 207 18.17 1.85 -1.83
CA ALA A 207 17.40 2.53 -0.79
C ALA A 207 18.08 2.44 0.59
N VAL A 208 18.65 1.29 0.95
CA VAL A 208 19.42 1.14 2.21
C VAL A 208 20.67 2.01 2.21
N LEU A 209 21.39 2.09 1.07
CA LEU A 209 22.55 2.99 0.93
C LEU A 209 22.16 4.46 1.06
N ALA A 210 21.00 4.84 0.54
CA ALA A 210 20.48 6.21 0.62
C ALA A 210 20.15 6.67 2.04
N LEU A 211 20.03 5.74 3.02
CA LEU A 211 19.88 6.11 4.43
C LEU A 211 21.13 6.83 5.00
N GLY A 212 22.28 6.74 4.34
CA GLY A 212 23.52 7.39 4.78
C GLY A 212 24.12 6.81 6.07
N ILE A 213 23.73 5.59 6.44
CA ILE A 213 24.22 4.92 7.66
C ILE A 213 25.50 4.14 7.35
N PRO A 214 26.53 4.21 8.22
CA PRO A 214 27.72 3.37 8.09
C PRO A 214 27.33 1.88 8.02
N MET A 215 27.79 1.16 7.00
CA MET A 215 27.41 -0.23 6.77
C MET A 215 27.69 -1.15 7.98
N GLY A 216 28.70 -0.85 8.80
CA GLY A 216 28.97 -1.57 10.04
C GLY A 216 27.85 -1.51 11.08
N LEU A 217 26.98 -0.51 11.01
CA LEU A 217 25.81 -0.33 11.90
C LEU A 217 24.53 -0.94 11.35
N ILE A 218 24.46 -1.29 10.06
CA ILE A 218 23.29 -1.93 9.46
C ILE A 218 23.15 -3.37 9.98
N ARG A 219 21.93 -3.73 10.30
CA ARG A 219 21.51 -5.10 10.65
C ARG A 219 20.28 -5.43 9.80
N ILE A 220 20.26 -6.60 9.20
CA ILE A 220 19.17 -7.06 8.35
C ILE A 220 18.39 -8.13 9.10
N THR A 221 17.08 -7.98 9.13
CA THR A 221 16.12 -9.02 9.55
C THR A 221 14.96 -9.05 8.54
N GLY A 222 14.02 -9.96 8.69
CA GLY A 222 12.86 -10.03 7.81
C GLY A 222 12.40 -11.43 7.52
N ASP A 223 11.71 -11.58 6.40
CA ASP A 223 11.12 -12.83 5.96
C ASP A 223 12.17 -13.93 5.75
N ALA A 224 12.04 -15.03 6.51
CA ALA A 224 12.94 -16.18 6.40
C ALA A 224 12.87 -16.87 5.03
N MET A 225 11.79 -16.71 4.25
CA MET A 225 11.67 -17.23 2.88
C MET A 225 12.75 -16.66 1.96
N GLY A 226 13.24 -15.44 2.23
CA GLY A 226 14.36 -14.83 1.51
C GLY A 226 15.70 -15.60 1.63
N LYS A 227 15.81 -16.63 2.50
CA LYS A 227 16.94 -17.56 2.56
C LYS A 227 16.91 -18.61 1.44
N GLY A 228 15.73 -18.88 0.87
CA GLY A 228 15.59 -19.83 -0.23
C GLY A 228 16.22 -19.31 -1.52
N GLY A 229 16.98 -20.15 -2.23
CA GLY A 229 17.42 -19.86 -3.59
C GLY A 229 16.26 -20.04 -4.58
N THR A 230 16.16 -19.20 -5.61
CA THR A 230 15.21 -19.40 -6.67
C THR A 230 15.87 -20.03 -7.88
N VAL A 231 15.23 -21.07 -8.43
CA VAL A 231 15.70 -21.79 -9.63
C VAL A 231 15.83 -20.89 -10.86
N GLN A 232 15.21 -19.72 -10.82
CA GLN A 232 15.26 -18.73 -11.91
C GLN A 232 16.52 -17.87 -11.92
N GLN A 233 17.35 -17.92 -10.88
CA GLN A 233 18.62 -17.17 -10.85
C GLN A 233 19.78 -18.10 -11.23
N ARG A 234 20.62 -17.67 -12.17
CA ARG A 234 21.76 -18.44 -12.70
C ARG A 234 22.70 -19.01 -11.62
N ASP A 235 22.76 -18.37 -10.45
CA ASP A 235 23.68 -18.72 -9.36
C ASP A 235 22.97 -19.36 -8.14
N ASN A 236 21.67 -19.64 -8.21
CA ASN A 236 20.86 -20.13 -7.09
C ASN A 236 21.07 -19.32 -5.78
N SER A 237 21.38 -18.03 -5.91
CA SER A 237 21.66 -17.15 -4.78
C SER A 237 20.36 -16.69 -4.11
N SER A 238 20.33 -16.72 -2.77
CA SER A 238 19.20 -16.21 -2.01
C SER A 238 19.16 -14.69 -2.01
N ALA A 239 17.98 -14.09 -1.74
CA ALA A 239 17.83 -12.64 -1.61
C ALA A 239 18.85 -12.07 -0.58
N TYR A 240 19.00 -12.73 0.55
CA TYR A 240 19.97 -12.32 1.58
C TYR A 240 21.42 -12.44 1.11
N THR A 241 21.77 -13.43 0.29
CA THR A 241 23.10 -13.53 -0.30
C THR A 241 23.39 -12.35 -1.24
N MET A 242 22.42 -11.93 -2.02
CA MET A 242 22.53 -10.76 -2.90
C MET A 242 22.71 -9.47 -2.11
N ILE A 243 21.89 -9.26 -1.07
CA ILE A 243 21.99 -8.12 -0.14
C ILE A 243 23.38 -8.09 0.50
N LYS A 244 23.84 -9.24 1.03
CA LYS A 244 25.15 -9.37 1.66
C LYS A 244 26.29 -8.93 0.74
N ARG A 245 26.28 -9.41 -0.51
CA ARG A 245 27.31 -9.06 -1.52
C ARG A 245 27.26 -7.58 -1.87
N ARG A 246 26.07 -7.03 -2.17
CA ARG A 246 25.93 -5.65 -2.65
C ARG A 246 26.23 -4.62 -1.58
N LEU A 247 25.83 -4.87 -0.33
CA LEU A 247 26.07 -3.98 0.80
C LEU A 247 27.39 -4.30 1.55
N SER A 248 28.15 -5.31 1.12
CA SER A 248 29.38 -5.76 1.77
C SER A 248 29.21 -6.06 3.27
N LEU A 249 28.09 -6.70 3.64
CA LEU A 249 27.76 -7.04 5.01
C LEU A 249 28.37 -8.38 5.43
N SER A 250 28.63 -8.55 6.73
CA SER A 250 29.06 -9.82 7.33
C SER A 250 27.85 -10.67 7.75
N ASP A 251 28.06 -11.98 7.96
CA ASP A 251 26.98 -12.88 8.40
C ASP A 251 26.39 -12.49 9.77
N SER A 252 27.21 -11.93 10.65
CA SER A 252 26.78 -11.46 11.98
C SER A 252 25.77 -10.29 11.93
N GLN A 253 25.63 -9.65 10.78
CA GLN A 253 24.67 -8.55 10.58
C GLN A 253 23.28 -9.05 10.13
N PHE A 254 23.13 -10.36 9.88
CA PHE A 254 21.85 -10.96 9.50
C PHE A 254 21.23 -11.71 10.69
N LEU A 255 20.09 -11.22 11.15
CA LEU A 255 19.35 -11.74 12.30
C LEU A 255 17.98 -12.23 11.82
N ILE A 256 17.95 -13.43 11.20
CA ILE A 256 16.77 -13.92 10.48
C ILE A 256 16.35 -15.27 11.09
N PRO A 257 15.52 -15.25 12.15
CA PRO A 257 14.92 -16.49 12.68
C PRO A 257 13.86 -17.04 11.70
N ALA A 258 13.33 -18.21 11.99
CA ALA A 258 12.16 -18.73 11.29
C ALA A 258 10.97 -17.78 11.42
N ASN A 259 10.14 -17.71 10.38
CA ASN A 259 8.95 -16.87 10.41
C ASN A 259 8.01 -17.32 11.54
N PRO A 260 7.52 -16.38 12.35
CA PRO A 260 6.54 -16.71 13.38
C PRO A 260 5.16 -16.96 12.72
N THR A 261 4.35 -17.83 13.33
CA THR A 261 2.95 -17.93 12.93
C THR A 261 2.23 -16.60 13.15
N HIS A 262 1.15 -16.34 12.44
CA HIS A 262 0.35 -15.12 12.64
C HIS A 262 -0.13 -15.01 14.08
N TYR A 263 -0.67 -16.10 14.63
CA TYR A 263 -1.17 -16.16 16.01
C TYR A 263 -0.09 -15.79 17.05
N ASN A 264 1.07 -16.44 17.00
CA ASN A 264 2.15 -16.15 17.95
C ASN A 264 2.68 -14.73 17.80
N SER A 265 2.89 -14.26 16.57
CA SER A 265 3.37 -12.90 16.33
C SER A 265 2.34 -11.84 16.72
N ARG A 266 1.04 -12.12 16.63
CA ARG A 266 0.00 -11.23 17.15
C ARG A 266 0.16 -11.02 18.65
N ILE A 267 0.37 -12.11 19.40
CA ILE A 267 0.59 -12.04 20.85
C ILE A 267 1.88 -11.27 21.15
N ASP A 268 2.99 -11.63 20.50
CA ASP A 268 4.29 -11.02 20.74
C ASP A 268 4.29 -9.50 20.38
N CYS A 269 3.69 -9.11 19.25
CA CYS A 269 3.61 -7.70 18.85
C CYS A 269 2.76 -6.86 19.84
N ASN A 270 1.62 -7.38 20.27
CA ASN A 270 0.79 -6.67 21.25
C ASN A 270 1.45 -6.64 22.63
N ALA A 271 2.13 -7.69 23.05
CA ALA A 271 2.94 -7.66 24.26
C ALA A 271 4.06 -6.61 24.18
N ALA A 272 4.73 -6.48 23.01
CA ALA A 272 5.73 -5.45 22.77
C ALA A 272 5.14 -4.03 22.86
N LEU A 273 4.03 -3.77 22.18
CA LEU A 273 3.33 -2.47 22.23
C LEU A 273 2.87 -2.11 23.66
N ARG A 274 2.42 -3.09 24.43
CA ARG A 274 1.96 -2.86 25.78
C ARG A 274 3.09 -2.60 26.77
N ARG A 275 4.20 -3.40 26.70
CA ARG A 275 5.24 -3.47 27.75
C ARG A 275 6.49 -2.67 27.45
N LEU A 276 6.76 -2.40 26.17
CA LEU A 276 7.98 -1.73 25.72
C LEU A 276 7.66 -0.31 25.22
N ASP A 277 8.69 0.55 25.23
CA ASP A 277 8.55 1.90 24.67
C ASP A 277 8.78 1.84 23.15
N ILE A 278 7.69 1.75 22.41
CA ILE A 278 7.72 1.71 20.94
C ILE A 278 7.15 3.01 20.40
N LYS A 279 7.95 3.72 19.60
CA LYS A 279 7.57 4.96 18.95
C LYS A 279 7.73 4.86 17.44
N VAL A 280 6.88 5.56 16.71
CA VAL A 280 6.82 5.55 15.25
C VAL A 280 6.73 6.98 14.74
N ASN A 281 7.59 7.35 13.81
CA ASN A 281 7.44 8.60 13.07
C ASN A 281 6.33 8.46 12.02
N SER A 282 5.15 8.99 12.29
CA SER A 282 3.98 8.82 11.44
C SER A 282 4.11 9.50 10.07
N LYS A 283 4.91 10.55 9.98
CA LYS A 283 5.13 11.30 8.73
C LYS A 283 5.98 10.52 7.74
N ARG A 284 6.91 9.72 8.27
CA ARG A 284 7.83 8.90 7.47
C ARG A 284 7.37 7.45 7.32
N CYS A 285 6.51 6.96 8.23
CA CYS A 285 6.04 5.57 8.28
C CYS A 285 4.52 5.49 8.07
N LYS A 286 4.00 6.17 7.05
CA LYS A 286 2.56 6.25 6.76
C LYS A 286 1.95 4.87 6.50
N GLY A 287 2.67 4.02 5.75
CA GLY A 287 2.23 2.67 5.43
C GLY A 287 2.18 1.77 6.66
N PHE A 288 3.18 1.85 7.54
CA PHE A 288 3.15 1.09 8.78
C PHE A 288 2.04 1.54 9.74
N VAL A 289 1.83 2.87 9.88
CA VAL A 289 0.74 3.40 10.69
C VAL A 289 -0.62 2.96 10.13
N PHE A 290 -0.77 2.96 8.80
CA PHE A 290 -1.97 2.44 8.16
C PHE A 290 -2.18 0.95 8.48
N ASP A 291 -1.18 0.10 8.30
CA ASP A 291 -1.24 -1.32 8.60
C ASP A 291 -1.56 -1.57 10.09
N ALA A 292 -0.92 -0.81 11.00
CA ALA A 292 -1.13 -0.93 12.44
C ALA A 292 -2.60 -0.68 12.84
N LYS A 293 -3.28 0.21 12.15
CA LYS A 293 -4.66 0.63 12.42
C LYS A 293 -5.71 -0.21 11.68
N GLN A 294 -5.38 -0.75 10.51
CA GLN A 294 -6.39 -1.29 9.60
C GLN A 294 -6.29 -2.80 9.35
N VAL A 295 -5.15 -3.42 9.60
CA VAL A 295 -5.01 -4.87 9.35
C VAL A 295 -5.80 -5.68 10.35
N GLN A 296 -6.63 -6.58 9.84
CA GLN A 296 -7.54 -7.42 10.61
C GLN A 296 -7.10 -8.89 10.62
N CYS A 297 -7.62 -9.61 11.62
CA CYS A 297 -7.47 -11.05 11.74
C CYS A 297 -8.80 -11.77 11.59
N ASP A 298 -8.71 -13.04 11.17
CA ASP A 298 -9.78 -14.00 11.30
C ASP A 298 -9.97 -14.46 12.76
N ALA A 299 -10.94 -15.35 12.99
CA ALA A 299 -11.23 -15.90 14.31
C ALA A 299 -10.05 -16.69 14.92
N ASN A 300 -9.10 -17.15 14.08
CA ASN A 300 -7.91 -17.90 14.51
C ASN A 300 -6.70 -16.99 14.76
N GLY A 301 -6.85 -15.67 14.62
CA GLY A 301 -5.78 -14.70 14.74
C GLY A 301 -4.83 -14.65 13.53
N SER A 302 -5.21 -15.24 12.41
CA SER A 302 -4.47 -15.11 11.16
C SER A 302 -4.83 -13.83 10.43
N ILE A 303 -3.83 -13.14 9.87
CA ILE A 303 -4.06 -11.93 9.09
C ILE A 303 -4.92 -12.28 7.87
N ILE A 304 -5.97 -11.49 7.64
CA ILE A 304 -6.83 -11.62 6.47
C ILE A 304 -6.07 -11.05 5.26
N LYS A 305 -5.75 -11.90 4.28
CA LYS A 305 -5.02 -11.57 3.05
C LYS A 305 -5.73 -12.13 1.81
N SER A 306 -7.05 -12.13 1.81
CA SER A 306 -7.85 -12.72 0.73
C SER A 306 -7.80 -11.90 -0.57
N ASN A 307 -7.65 -10.58 -0.45
CA ASN A 307 -7.64 -9.67 -1.59
C ASN A 307 -6.55 -8.59 -1.47
N ARG A 308 -5.39 -8.81 -2.08
CA ARG A 308 -4.28 -7.83 -2.09
C ARG A 308 -4.58 -6.51 -2.81
N LYS A 309 -5.71 -6.37 -3.51
CA LYS A 309 -6.16 -5.08 -4.04
C LYS A 309 -6.63 -4.15 -2.94
N ASN A 310 -7.16 -4.72 -1.86
CA ASN A 310 -7.53 -3.99 -0.68
C ASN A 310 -6.28 -3.71 0.16
N LEU A 311 -5.98 -2.45 0.41
CA LEU A 311 -4.80 -2.06 1.19
C LEU A 311 -4.86 -2.62 2.63
N THR A 312 -6.05 -2.76 3.21
CA THR A 312 -6.23 -3.31 4.57
C THR A 312 -5.90 -4.80 4.68
N GLU A 313 -5.79 -5.50 3.54
CA GLU A 313 -5.48 -6.93 3.45
C GLU A 313 -4.06 -7.21 2.95
N ARG A 314 -3.22 -6.19 2.80
CA ARG A 314 -1.82 -6.34 2.34
C ARG A 314 -0.88 -6.68 3.49
N ALA A 315 -0.94 -5.93 4.58
CA ALA A 315 -0.13 -6.09 5.78
C ALA A 315 1.41 -6.08 5.52
N ASP A 316 1.86 -5.40 4.48
CA ASP A 316 3.24 -5.46 4.00
C ASP A 316 4.23 -4.90 5.04
N PHE A 317 3.93 -3.76 5.66
CA PHE A 317 4.75 -3.18 6.73
C PHE A 317 4.51 -3.82 8.09
N LEU A 318 3.29 -4.31 8.35
CA LEU A 318 3.02 -5.08 9.55
C LEU A 318 3.85 -6.36 9.58
N ASP A 319 4.04 -7.05 8.46
CA ASP A 319 4.90 -8.22 8.39
C ASP A 319 6.36 -7.86 8.70
N CYS A 320 6.87 -6.74 8.20
CA CYS A 320 8.19 -6.23 8.58
C CYS A 320 8.30 -6.02 10.10
N PHE A 321 7.29 -5.44 10.73
CA PHE A 321 7.27 -5.24 12.20
C PHE A 321 7.23 -6.57 12.96
N ARG A 322 6.41 -7.52 12.52
CA ARG A 322 6.33 -8.87 13.11
C ARG A 322 7.68 -9.59 13.08
N TYR A 323 8.41 -9.53 11.96
CA TYR A 323 9.74 -10.11 11.83
C TYR A 323 10.75 -9.45 12.78
N PHE A 324 10.71 -8.12 12.88
CA PHE A 324 11.57 -7.39 13.83
C PHE A 324 11.27 -7.75 15.28
N VAL A 325 10.01 -7.80 15.69
CA VAL A 325 9.62 -8.19 17.05
C VAL A 325 10.11 -9.61 17.35
N ASN A 326 9.91 -10.56 16.43
CA ASN A 326 10.34 -11.94 16.59
C ASN A 326 11.89 -12.06 16.70
N ALA A 327 12.63 -11.31 15.90
CA ALA A 327 14.08 -11.39 15.85
C ALA A 327 14.78 -10.67 17.02
N ILE A 328 14.23 -9.54 17.45
CA ILE A 328 14.92 -8.60 18.33
C ILE A 328 14.21 -8.40 19.66
N LEU A 329 12.90 -8.11 19.66
CA LEU A 329 12.19 -7.70 20.87
C LEU A 329 11.65 -8.86 21.70
N LYS A 330 11.41 -10.01 21.10
CA LYS A 330 10.81 -11.18 21.78
C LYS A 330 11.52 -11.57 23.10
N ARG A 331 12.83 -11.42 23.15
CA ARG A 331 13.63 -11.72 24.36
C ARG A 331 13.39 -10.76 25.53
N TYR A 332 12.65 -9.67 25.34
CA TYR A 332 12.33 -8.69 26.36
C TYR A 332 10.85 -8.77 26.81
N LEU A 333 10.06 -9.65 26.19
CA LEU A 333 8.64 -9.86 26.49
C LEU A 333 8.44 -10.86 27.63
#